data_a1ce7ebcecab9f651016f6175dc7fd12
#
_entry.id   a1ce7ebcecab9f651016f6175dc7fd12
#
_cell.length_a   1.000
_cell.length_b   1.000
_cell.length_c   1.000
_cell.angle_alpha   90.00
_cell.angle_beta   90.00
_cell.angle_gamma   90.00
#
_symmetry.space_group_name_H-M   'P 1'
#
loop_
_entity.id
_entity.type
_entity.pdbx_description
1 polymer ?
#
loop_
_entity_poly.entity_id
_entity_poly.type
_entity_poly.pdbx_seq_one_letter_code
_entity_poly.pdbx_strand_id
1 'polypeptide(L)'
;MLPHILLVEDNALVIGALRLLLEETGHRVSDASTIADAARVLSDDPPDVVLLDLTLGGEDGLSLMTAIGAGQGQRPIFVALTGHDDPDTLERCRSAGCRAVLVKPIQPMKLKSQIAGWLGERAPA
;
A
#
# COMPACT_ATOMS: atom_id res chain seq x y z
N MET A 1 -15.75 -11.47 6.01
CA MET A 1 -14.34 -11.28 6.33
C MET A 1 -13.94 -9.84 6.01
N LEU A 2 -13.22 -9.19 6.92
CA LEU A 2 -12.82 -7.80 6.70
C LEU A 2 -11.76 -7.71 5.61
N PRO A 3 -11.82 -6.68 4.76
CA PRO A 3 -10.74 -6.41 3.82
C PRO A 3 -9.41 -6.19 4.56
N HIS A 4 -8.33 -6.66 3.98
CA HIS A 4 -7.01 -6.60 4.58
C HIS A 4 -6.15 -5.56 3.86
N ILE A 5 -5.58 -4.63 4.62
CA ILE A 5 -4.72 -3.59 4.09
C ILE A 5 -3.34 -3.72 4.75
N LEU A 6 -2.30 -3.71 3.93
CA LEU A 6 -0.92 -3.70 4.41
C LEU A 6 -0.36 -2.29 4.28
N LEU A 7 0.14 -1.76 5.40
CA LEU A 7 0.87 -0.49 5.42
C LEU A 7 2.37 -0.77 5.40
N VAL A 8 3.06 -0.34 4.37
CA VAL A 8 4.52 -0.47 4.30
C VAL A 8 5.09 0.92 4.54
N GLU A 9 5.51 1.18 5.76
CA GLU A 9 5.90 2.50 6.25
C GLU A 9 6.84 2.32 7.44
N ASP A 10 7.85 3.18 7.57
CA ASP A 10 8.78 3.10 8.70
C ASP A 10 8.57 4.15 9.78
N ASN A 11 7.69 5.12 9.54
CA ASN A 11 7.39 6.16 10.52
C ASN A 11 6.25 5.70 11.43
N ALA A 12 6.55 5.51 12.71
CA ALA A 12 5.58 4.97 13.67
C ALA A 12 4.35 5.86 13.84
N LEU A 13 4.50 7.18 13.74
CA LEU A 13 3.37 8.10 13.87
C LEU A 13 2.42 7.98 12.68
N VAL A 14 2.97 7.83 11.49
CA VAL A 14 2.17 7.64 10.28
C VAL A 14 1.44 6.31 10.34
N ILE A 15 2.13 5.24 10.73
CA ILE A 15 1.51 3.91 10.89
C ILE A 15 0.35 4.00 11.86
N GLY A 16 0.56 4.60 13.03
CA GLY A 16 -0.48 4.71 14.06
C GLY A 16 -1.71 5.46 13.58
N ALA A 17 -1.51 6.58 12.91
CA ALA A 17 -2.62 7.41 12.43
C ALA A 17 -3.41 6.69 11.33
N LEU A 18 -2.73 6.10 10.36
CA LEU A 18 -3.39 5.39 9.27
C LEU A 18 -4.07 4.12 9.76
N ARG A 19 -3.42 3.39 10.67
CA ARG A 19 -3.98 2.16 11.23
C ARG A 19 -5.28 2.47 11.96
N LEU A 20 -5.30 3.50 12.80
CA LEU A 20 -6.51 3.90 13.52
C LEU A 20 -7.65 4.21 12.56
N LEU A 21 -7.38 5.03 11.55
CA LEU A 21 -8.38 5.39 10.55
C LEU A 21 -8.94 4.16 9.85
N LEU A 22 -8.07 3.28 9.40
CA LEU A 22 -8.46 2.12 8.60
C LEU A 22 -9.20 1.08 9.45
N GLU A 23 -8.78 0.86 10.68
CA GLU A 23 -9.47 -0.06 11.58
C GLU A 23 -10.85 0.47 11.95
N GLU A 24 -10.99 1.77 12.16
CA GLU A 24 -12.29 2.39 12.45
C GLU A 24 -13.25 2.27 11.28
N THR A 25 -12.74 2.18 10.06
CA THR A 25 -13.59 2.05 8.87
C THR A 25 -13.83 0.61 8.46
N GLY A 26 -13.48 -0.35 9.33
CA GLY A 26 -13.82 -1.74 9.14
C GLY A 26 -12.80 -2.57 8.36
N HIS A 27 -11.52 -2.18 8.40
CA HIS A 27 -10.47 -2.90 7.72
C HIS A 27 -9.56 -3.62 8.71
N ARG A 28 -9.04 -4.77 8.30
CA ARG A 28 -7.98 -5.46 9.03
C ARG A 28 -6.66 -4.90 8.50
N VAL A 29 -5.78 -4.48 9.39
CA VAL A 29 -4.55 -3.79 9.02
C VAL A 29 -3.33 -4.54 9.52
N SER A 30 -2.39 -4.79 8.62
CA SER A 30 -1.04 -5.23 8.95
C SER A 30 -0.08 -4.10 8.62
N ASP A 31 1.07 -4.06 9.27
CA ASP A 31 2.11 -3.09 8.93
C ASP A 31 3.46 -3.75 8.84
N ALA A 32 4.34 -3.15 8.06
CA ALA A 32 5.71 -3.60 7.88
C ALA A 32 6.59 -2.37 7.69
N SER A 33 7.75 -2.37 8.32
CA SER A 33 8.68 -1.25 8.25
C SER A 33 9.86 -1.51 7.31
N THR A 34 9.96 -2.72 6.75
CA THR A 34 11.01 -3.09 5.81
C THR A 34 10.41 -3.84 4.63
N ILE A 35 11.16 -3.88 3.53
CA ILE A 35 10.75 -4.66 2.35
C ILE A 35 10.66 -6.15 2.70
N ALA A 36 11.59 -6.68 3.48
CA ALA A 36 11.59 -8.08 3.86
C ALA A 36 10.34 -8.46 4.65
N ASP A 37 9.96 -7.63 5.63
CA ASP A 37 8.76 -7.89 6.43
C ASP A 37 7.49 -7.77 5.58
N ALA A 38 7.45 -6.80 4.68
CA ALA A 38 6.32 -6.64 3.77
C ALA A 38 6.17 -7.86 2.86
N ALA A 39 7.27 -8.36 2.33
CA ALA A 39 7.25 -9.55 1.48
C ALA A 39 6.73 -10.77 2.24
N ARG A 40 7.08 -10.89 3.52
CA ARG A 40 6.59 -11.98 4.37
C ARG A 40 5.08 -11.90 4.54
N VAL A 41 4.53 -10.72 4.81
CA VAL A 41 3.08 -10.56 4.92
C VAL A 41 2.39 -10.90 3.60
N LEU A 42 2.94 -10.46 2.49
CA LEU A 42 2.38 -10.76 1.17
C LEU A 42 2.32 -12.26 0.90
N SER A 43 3.30 -13.00 1.41
CA SER A 43 3.35 -14.46 1.24
C SER A 43 2.40 -15.18 2.20
N ASP A 44 2.41 -14.78 3.48
CA ASP A 44 1.72 -15.52 4.54
C ASP A 44 0.25 -15.14 4.70
N ASP A 45 -0.08 -13.88 4.45
CA ASP A 45 -1.43 -13.35 4.66
C ASP A 45 -1.69 -12.23 3.65
N PRO A 46 -1.90 -12.56 2.37
CA PRO A 46 -1.98 -11.57 1.29
C PRO A 46 -3.05 -10.51 1.55
N PRO A 47 -2.69 -9.22 1.45
CA PRO A 47 -3.66 -8.14 1.59
C PRO A 47 -4.44 -7.90 0.30
N ASP A 48 -5.51 -7.15 0.42
CA ASP A 48 -6.28 -6.67 -0.73
C ASP A 48 -5.66 -5.41 -1.32
N VAL A 49 -5.17 -4.52 -0.45
CA VAL A 49 -4.54 -3.26 -0.83
C VAL A 49 -3.24 -3.09 -0.06
N VAL A 50 -2.20 -2.63 -0.73
CA VAL A 50 -0.93 -2.28 -0.10
C VAL A 50 -0.70 -0.78 -0.25
N LEU A 51 -0.54 -0.09 0.87
CA LEU A 51 -0.13 1.31 0.88
C LEU A 51 1.38 1.32 1.10
N LEU A 52 2.13 1.69 0.08
CA LEU A 52 3.56 1.49 0.00
C LEU A 52 4.31 2.82 0.00
N ASP A 53 5.02 3.12 1.08
CA ASP A 53 5.92 4.28 1.11
C ASP A 53 7.11 4.01 0.20
N LEU A 54 7.41 4.96 -0.68
CA LEU A 54 8.51 4.82 -1.62
C LEU A 54 9.88 4.97 -0.97
N THR A 55 9.95 5.57 0.22
CA THR A 55 11.21 5.75 0.96
C THR A 55 11.12 5.05 2.30
N LEU A 56 11.72 3.87 2.40
CA LEU A 56 11.69 3.05 3.61
C LEU A 56 13.10 2.95 4.18
N GLY A 57 13.47 3.86 5.10
CA GLY A 57 14.74 3.78 5.78
C GLY A 57 15.93 3.60 4.84
N GLY A 58 15.91 4.26 3.68
CA GLY A 58 16.95 4.14 2.67
C GLY A 58 16.67 3.08 1.60
N GLU A 59 15.64 2.25 1.78
CA GLU A 59 15.24 1.29 0.76
C GLU A 59 14.24 1.92 -0.21
N ASP A 60 14.28 1.48 -1.47
CA ASP A 60 13.30 1.89 -2.46
C ASP A 60 12.06 1.00 -2.32
N GLY A 61 10.94 1.60 -1.90
CA GLY A 61 9.70 0.85 -1.70
C GLY A 61 9.24 0.08 -2.93
N LEU A 62 9.50 0.60 -4.14
CA LEU A 62 9.08 -0.09 -5.37
C LEU A 62 9.78 -1.43 -5.57
N SER A 63 10.90 -1.67 -4.89
CA SER A 63 11.57 -2.97 -4.98
C SER A 63 10.71 -4.11 -4.45
N LEU A 64 9.73 -3.82 -3.60
CA LEU A 64 8.79 -4.83 -3.12
C LEU A 64 7.99 -5.43 -4.29
N MET A 65 7.62 -4.61 -5.25
CA MET A 65 6.82 -5.06 -6.39
C MET A 65 7.62 -6.00 -7.28
N THR A 66 8.92 -5.75 -7.41
CA THR A 66 9.82 -6.65 -8.14
C THR A 66 10.00 -7.97 -7.39
N ALA A 67 10.12 -7.92 -6.07
CA ALA A 67 10.33 -9.11 -5.24
C ALA A 67 9.14 -10.08 -5.27
N ILE A 68 7.93 -9.58 -5.51
CA ILE A 68 6.74 -10.41 -5.56
C ILE A 68 6.70 -11.24 -6.84
N GLY A 69 7.24 -10.71 -7.92
CA GLY A 69 7.23 -11.38 -9.22
C GLY A 69 5.82 -11.53 -9.79
N ALA A 70 5.69 -12.38 -10.79
CA ALA A 70 4.41 -12.69 -11.42
C ALA A 70 3.74 -13.84 -10.68
N GLY A 71 3.40 -13.61 -9.41
CA GLY A 71 2.82 -14.64 -8.57
C GLY A 71 1.50 -15.17 -9.10
N GLN A 72 1.13 -16.35 -8.64
CA GLN A 72 -0.14 -16.93 -8.98
C GLN A 72 -1.24 -16.33 -8.13
N GLY A 73 -2.41 -16.21 -8.70
CA GLY A 73 -3.57 -15.67 -8.03
C GLY A 73 -3.72 -14.18 -8.23
N GLN A 74 -4.67 -13.61 -7.53
CA GLN A 74 -5.01 -12.21 -7.66
C GLN A 74 -4.00 -11.34 -6.91
N ARG A 75 -3.36 -10.42 -7.62
CA ARG A 75 -2.42 -9.49 -7.00
C ARG A 75 -3.14 -8.46 -6.15
N PRO A 76 -2.53 -8.03 -5.03
CA PRO A 76 -3.02 -6.87 -4.30
C PRO A 76 -3.00 -5.63 -5.17
N ILE A 77 -3.83 -4.66 -4.82
CA ILE A 77 -3.74 -3.34 -5.42
C ILE A 77 -2.65 -2.57 -4.68
N PHE A 78 -1.64 -2.11 -5.41
CA PHE A 78 -0.53 -1.34 -4.85
C PHE A 78 -0.77 0.14 -5.05
N VAL A 79 -0.67 0.91 -3.97
CA VAL A 79 -0.81 2.36 -4.00
C VAL A 79 0.45 2.95 -3.37
N ALA A 80 1.16 3.78 -4.13
CA ALA A 80 2.39 4.40 -3.65
C ALA A 80 2.09 5.64 -2.80
N LEU A 81 2.85 5.80 -1.73
CA LEU A 81 2.82 7.01 -0.90
C LEU A 81 4.16 7.70 -1.05
N THR A 82 4.17 8.98 -1.39
CA THR A 82 5.41 9.69 -1.64
C THR A 82 5.30 11.17 -1.25
N GLY A 83 6.43 11.77 -0.87
CA GLY A 83 6.49 13.22 -0.68
C GLY A 83 6.74 13.99 -1.99
N HIS A 84 6.87 13.28 -3.10
CA HIS A 84 7.25 13.88 -4.39
C HIS A 84 6.27 13.48 -5.49
N ASP A 85 5.85 14.46 -6.29
CA ASP A 85 4.92 14.23 -7.40
C ASP A 85 5.55 14.52 -8.75
N ASP A 86 6.88 14.53 -8.83
CA ASP A 86 7.58 14.81 -10.09
C ASP A 86 7.28 13.72 -11.13
N PRO A 87 7.39 14.07 -12.44
CA PRO A 87 7.05 13.13 -13.51
C PRO A 87 7.82 11.81 -13.45
N ASP A 88 9.09 11.83 -13.06
CA ASP A 88 9.90 10.63 -12.99
C ASP A 88 9.38 9.66 -11.92
N THR A 89 9.02 10.18 -10.75
CA THR A 89 8.46 9.35 -9.67
C THR A 89 7.14 8.73 -10.10
N LEU A 90 6.25 9.54 -10.70
CA LEU A 90 4.95 9.07 -11.16
C LEU A 90 5.10 7.97 -12.22
N GLU A 91 6.03 8.15 -13.16
CA GLU A 91 6.27 7.18 -14.21
C GLU A 91 6.84 5.87 -13.64
N ARG A 92 7.76 5.94 -12.68
CA ARG A 92 8.32 4.75 -12.02
C ARG A 92 7.21 3.96 -11.33
N CYS A 93 6.29 4.64 -10.65
CA CYS A 93 5.18 3.98 -9.98
C CYS A 93 4.25 3.30 -10.98
N ARG A 94 3.91 4.00 -12.05
CA ARG A 94 3.04 3.48 -13.09
C ARG A 94 3.67 2.25 -13.75
N SER A 95 4.93 2.35 -14.11
CA SER A 95 5.65 1.25 -14.76
C SER A 95 5.79 0.03 -13.86
N ALA A 96 5.89 0.24 -12.55
CA ALA A 96 5.95 -0.86 -11.58
C ALA A 96 4.60 -1.55 -11.35
N GLY A 97 3.50 -0.91 -11.75
CA GLY A 97 2.17 -1.48 -11.59
C GLY A 97 1.34 -0.91 -10.46
N CYS A 98 1.71 0.26 -9.93
CA CYS A 98 0.91 0.93 -8.91
C CYS A 98 -0.42 1.40 -9.51
N ARG A 99 -1.50 1.18 -8.77
CA ARG A 99 -2.83 1.63 -9.16
C ARG A 99 -2.96 3.13 -9.05
N ALA A 100 -2.30 3.72 -8.06
CA ALA A 100 -2.37 5.16 -7.79
C ALA A 100 -1.13 5.61 -7.03
N VAL A 101 -0.91 6.91 -7.02
CA VAL A 101 0.15 7.55 -6.24
C VAL A 101 -0.49 8.64 -5.38
N LEU A 102 -0.28 8.57 -4.08
CA LEU A 102 -0.77 9.57 -3.13
C LEU A 102 0.40 10.39 -2.64
N VAL A 103 0.27 11.71 -2.75
CA VAL A 103 1.32 12.63 -2.31
C VAL A 103 1.07 13.03 -0.86
N LYS A 104 2.10 12.90 -0.02
CA LYS A 104 2.00 13.29 1.40
C LYS A 104 1.90 14.80 1.54
N PRO A 105 1.17 15.32 2.52
CA PRO A 105 0.45 14.60 3.58
C PRO A 105 -0.85 13.97 3.05
N ILE A 106 -1.15 12.77 3.56
CA ILE A 106 -2.34 12.04 3.14
C ILE A 106 -3.57 12.60 3.84
N GLN A 107 -4.60 12.92 3.07
CA GLN A 107 -5.86 13.40 3.62
C GLN A 107 -6.73 12.20 4.02
N PRO A 108 -7.07 12.05 5.32
CA PRO A 108 -7.76 10.84 5.80
C PRO A 108 -9.08 10.55 5.10
N MET A 109 -9.92 11.56 4.91
CA MET A 109 -11.22 11.34 4.29
C MET A 109 -11.11 10.94 2.82
N LYS A 110 -10.15 11.53 2.12
CA LYS A 110 -9.91 11.18 0.72
C LYS A 110 -9.37 9.75 0.60
N LEU A 111 -8.45 9.37 1.49
CA LEU A 111 -7.90 8.02 1.51
C LEU A 111 -8.99 6.99 1.76
N LYS A 112 -9.87 7.24 2.73
CA LYS A 112 -10.98 6.37 3.05
C LYS A 112 -11.85 6.11 1.83
N SER A 113 -12.22 7.18 1.12
CA SER A 113 -13.06 7.10 -0.07
C SER A 113 -12.35 6.32 -1.19
N GLN A 114 -11.08 6.58 -1.41
CA GLN A 114 -10.31 5.92 -2.45
C GLN A 114 -10.13 4.42 -2.17
N ILE A 115 -9.89 4.05 -0.92
CA ILE A 115 -9.74 2.64 -0.55
C ILE A 115 -11.05 1.88 -0.83
N ALA A 116 -12.19 2.47 -0.51
CA ALA A 116 -13.47 1.84 -0.80
C ALA A 116 -13.62 1.57 -2.30
N GLY A 117 -13.19 2.52 -3.15
CA GLY A 117 -13.22 2.34 -4.59
C GLY A 117 -12.30 1.22 -5.07
N TRP A 118 -11.09 1.16 -4.55
CA TRP A 118 -10.13 0.12 -4.93
C TRP A 118 -10.59 -1.26 -4.50
N LEU A 119 -11.15 -1.37 -3.29
CA LEU A 119 -11.70 -2.66 -2.83
C LEU A 119 -12.85 -3.11 -3.71
N GLY A 120 -13.65 -2.18 -4.21
CA GLY A 120 -14.72 -2.49 -5.16
C GLY A 120 -14.18 -3.07 -6.46
N GLU A 121 -13.00 -2.64 -6.92
CA GLU A 121 -12.36 -3.19 -8.12
C GLU A 121 -11.96 -4.66 -7.95
N ARG A 122 -11.69 -5.09 -6.71
CA ARG A 122 -11.27 -6.46 -6.42
C ARG A 122 -12.45 -7.39 -6.12
N ALA A 123 -13.62 -6.86 -5.89
CA ALA A 123 -14.77 -7.69 -5.54
C ALA A 123 -15.09 -8.66 -6.68
N PRO A 124 -15.40 -9.91 -6.37
CA PRO A 124 -15.80 -10.85 -7.43
C PRO A 124 -17.06 -10.37 -8.11
N ALA A 125 -17.09 -10.58 -9.40
CA ALA A 125 -18.25 -10.18 -10.22
C ALA A 125 -19.49 -11.04 -9.88
#